data_53393fbab2c0e616d56d684ff0557e22
#
_entry.id   53393fbab2c0e616d56d684ff0557e22
#
_cell.length_a   1.000
_cell.length_b   1.000
_cell.length_c   1.000
_cell.angle_alpha   90.00
_cell.angle_beta   90.00
_cell.angle_gamma   90.00
#
_symmetry.space_group_name_H-M   'P 1'
#
loop_
_entity.id
_entity.type
_entity.pdbx_description
1 polymer ?
#
loop_
_entity_poly.entity_id
_entity_poly.type
_entity_poly.pdbx_seq_one_letter_code
_entity_poly.pdbx_strand_id
1 'polypeptide(L)'
;MTVKTGDTFPIGHRTLTFVEAPMLHWPDSMFTYLKEDQLLLPNDAFGQHFASCQRFEDEVGDGVMKHAAKYYANILWPLAPLILKKVDEVVKMGIPIDMIGPSHGLVWRKDPGRIIQAYVDWSQGKAGNKILVIYDTMWGSTESVAKAILEGLIEEGVEARLLHLRSNHRSDIIEEMLEAKGILLGSPTLNNGMFPTMGDFLTYMKGLRPKEKVFGLFGSHGWGGGAIKEMRRALEQEKFEIWEKEFPVQFVPDPEELKSAIQFGKEFAQKIIKRKHPQIERVVLGQLRNEPPVVEVIFP
;
A
#
# COMPACT_ATOMS: atom_id res chain seq x y z
N MET A 1 3.49 -32.45 -19.46
CA MET A 1 2.48 -32.84 -18.43
C MET A 1 1.81 -31.58 -17.95
N THR A 2 0.51 -31.51 -17.95
CA THR A 2 -0.25 -30.38 -17.39
C THR A 2 -0.61 -30.77 -15.96
N VAL A 3 -0.48 -29.86 -14.99
CA VAL A 3 -0.80 -30.10 -13.59
C VAL A 3 -1.90 -29.12 -13.14
N LYS A 4 -2.64 -29.50 -12.12
CA LYS A 4 -3.73 -28.72 -11.49
C LYS A 4 -3.50 -28.63 -9.98
N THR A 5 -4.26 -27.79 -9.33
CA THR A 5 -4.27 -27.69 -7.85
C THR A 5 -4.56 -29.05 -7.22
N GLY A 6 -3.66 -29.47 -6.32
CA GLY A 6 -3.73 -30.76 -5.62
C GLY A 6 -2.98 -31.90 -6.31
N ASP A 7 -2.58 -31.75 -7.58
CA ASP A 7 -1.74 -32.75 -8.23
C ASP A 7 -0.38 -32.85 -7.54
N THR A 8 0.18 -34.07 -7.55
CA THR A 8 1.49 -34.33 -6.94
C THR A 8 2.44 -34.97 -7.92
N PHE A 9 3.73 -34.72 -7.74
CA PHE A 9 4.79 -35.31 -8.54
C PHE A 9 5.98 -35.73 -7.65
N PRO A 10 6.33 -37.03 -7.59
CA PRO A 10 7.46 -37.52 -6.79
C PRO A 10 8.77 -37.16 -7.46
N ILE A 11 9.73 -36.67 -6.68
CA ILE A 11 11.13 -36.41 -7.08
C ILE A 11 12.08 -37.06 -6.07
N GLY A 12 12.36 -38.33 -6.26
CA GLY A 12 13.18 -39.12 -5.33
C GLY A 12 12.50 -39.26 -3.97
N HIS A 13 13.06 -38.65 -2.92
CA HIS A 13 12.53 -38.71 -1.55
C HIS A 13 11.58 -37.55 -1.22
N ARG A 14 11.25 -36.72 -2.19
CA ARG A 14 10.40 -35.56 -2.03
C ARG A 14 9.18 -35.61 -2.95
N THR A 15 8.14 -34.89 -2.57
CA THR A 15 6.90 -34.78 -3.31
C THR A 15 6.57 -33.33 -3.56
N LEU A 16 6.43 -32.96 -4.83
CA LEU A 16 5.91 -31.67 -5.24
C LEU A 16 4.38 -31.72 -5.21
N THR A 17 3.76 -30.71 -4.65
CA THR A 17 2.31 -30.48 -4.75
C THR A 17 2.09 -29.13 -5.43
N PHE A 18 1.17 -29.06 -6.39
CA PHE A 18 0.95 -27.85 -7.20
C PHE A 18 -0.34 -27.14 -6.78
N VAL A 19 -0.29 -25.81 -6.82
CA VAL A 19 -1.45 -24.94 -6.57
C VAL A 19 -1.49 -23.87 -7.65
N GLU A 20 -2.48 -23.96 -8.52
CA GLU A 20 -2.67 -22.95 -9.58
C GLU A 20 -2.94 -21.59 -8.96
N ALA A 21 -2.27 -20.55 -9.44
CA ALA A 21 -2.42 -19.17 -8.97
C ALA A 21 -2.52 -18.19 -10.16
N PRO A 22 -3.41 -18.46 -11.14
CA PRO A 22 -3.48 -17.68 -12.37
C PRO A 22 -3.72 -16.20 -12.05
N MET A 23 -3.02 -15.32 -12.80
CA MET A 23 -3.05 -13.87 -12.61
C MET A 23 -2.47 -13.37 -11.27
N LEU A 24 -1.66 -14.20 -10.57
CA LEU A 24 -0.91 -13.77 -9.40
C LEU A 24 0.63 -13.89 -9.63
N HIS A 25 1.34 -13.01 -10.48
CA HIS A 25 0.57 -11.99 -11.21
C HIS A 25 0.52 -12.31 -12.72
N TRP A 26 1.15 -13.38 -13.17
CA TRP A 26 1.12 -13.84 -14.56
C TRP A 26 -0.04 -14.82 -14.80
N PRO A 27 -0.51 -14.96 -16.07
CA PRO A 27 -1.62 -15.85 -16.40
C PRO A 27 -1.39 -17.31 -16.04
N ASP A 28 -0.14 -17.76 -16.04
CA ASP A 28 0.33 -19.11 -15.80
C ASP A 28 1.00 -19.28 -14.42
N SER A 29 0.86 -18.31 -13.52
CA SER A 29 1.45 -18.38 -12.17
C SER A 29 0.94 -19.62 -11.42
N MET A 30 1.85 -20.28 -10.72
CA MET A 30 1.58 -21.48 -9.95
C MET A 30 2.49 -21.53 -8.72
N PHE A 31 1.98 -22.02 -7.62
CA PHE A 31 2.77 -22.36 -6.45
C PHE A 31 3.19 -23.83 -6.51
N THR A 32 4.39 -24.11 -6.08
CA THR A 32 4.88 -25.48 -5.88
C THR A 32 5.26 -25.65 -4.42
N TYR A 33 4.73 -26.68 -3.78
CA TYR A 33 5.00 -26.98 -2.38
C TYR A 33 5.78 -28.28 -2.26
N LEU A 34 6.91 -28.24 -1.56
CA LEU A 34 7.70 -29.42 -1.19
C LEU A 34 7.26 -29.87 0.20
N LYS A 35 6.55 -30.99 0.25
CA LYS A 35 5.90 -31.48 1.46
C LYS A 35 6.88 -31.80 2.58
N GLU A 36 7.95 -32.50 2.27
CA GLU A 36 8.94 -33.00 3.23
C GLU A 36 9.80 -31.89 3.84
N ASP A 37 10.00 -30.81 3.09
CA ASP A 37 10.75 -29.63 3.53
C ASP A 37 9.84 -28.51 4.05
N GLN A 38 8.51 -28.66 4.00
CA GLN A 38 7.49 -27.64 4.29
C GLN A 38 7.81 -26.30 3.59
N LEU A 39 8.33 -26.41 2.37
CA LEU A 39 8.80 -25.27 1.57
C LEU A 39 7.79 -24.92 0.49
N LEU A 40 7.30 -23.68 0.54
CA LEU A 40 6.50 -23.09 -0.51
C LEU A 40 7.38 -22.33 -1.51
N LEU A 41 7.26 -22.65 -2.79
CA LEU A 41 7.84 -21.93 -3.92
C LEU A 41 6.71 -21.21 -4.67
N PRO A 42 6.40 -19.95 -4.33
CA PRO A 42 5.19 -19.28 -4.79
C PRO A 42 5.38 -18.46 -6.08
N ASN A 43 6.41 -18.76 -6.88
CA ASN A 43 6.83 -17.90 -7.99
C ASN A 43 7.16 -16.49 -7.48
N ASP A 44 6.53 -15.44 -8.01
CA ASP A 44 6.82 -14.04 -7.66
C ASP A 44 6.17 -13.58 -6.35
N ALA A 45 5.17 -14.31 -5.86
CA ALA A 45 4.50 -13.94 -4.62
C ALA A 45 5.48 -13.95 -3.44
N PHE A 46 5.34 -12.99 -2.53
CA PHE A 46 6.22 -12.77 -1.38
C PHE A 46 7.66 -12.35 -1.74
N GLY A 47 7.95 -12.15 -3.03
CA GLY A 47 9.24 -11.68 -3.52
C GLY A 47 9.51 -10.21 -3.22
N GLN A 48 10.77 -9.82 -3.40
CA GLN A 48 11.22 -8.44 -3.21
C GLN A 48 12.31 -8.12 -4.24
N HIS A 49 12.35 -6.86 -4.68
CA HIS A 49 13.50 -6.35 -5.44
C HIS A 49 14.57 -5.86 -4.46
N PHE A 50 15.36 -6.80 -3.98
CA PHE A 50 16.39 -6.55 -2.97
C PHE A 50 17.70 -7.24 -3.36
N ALA A 51 18.74 -6.45 -3.60
CA ALA A 51 20.08 -6.95 -3.90
C ALA A 51 20.84 -7.17 -2.60
N SER A 52 21.27 -8.41 -2.34
CA SER A 52 22.02 -8.78 -1.15
C SER A 52 22.97 -9.97 -1.45
N CYS A 53 24.06 -10.08 -0.69
CA CYS A 53 24.89 -11.28 -0.64
C CYS A 53 24.26 -12.38 0.24
N GLN A 54 23.39 -12.00 1.18
CA GLN A 54 22.60 -12.91 2.00
C GLN A 54 21.47 -13.53 1.19
N ARG A 55 20.97 -14.68 1.65
CA ARG A 55 19.90 -15.42 0.98
C ARG A 55 18.61 -15.46 1.77
N PHE A 56 18.68 -15.19 3.06
CA PHE A 56 17.55 -15.31 3.98
C PHE A 56 17.22 -13.96 4.64
N GLU A 57 15.96 -13.75 4.92
CA GLU A 57 15.43 -12.48 5.48
C GLU A 57 15.99 -12.15 6.85
N ASP A 58 16.25 -13.17 7.69
CA ASP A 58 16.78 -13.00 9.04
C ASP A 58 18.25 -12.54 9.07
N GLU A 59 18.94 -12.63 7.93
CA GLU A 59 20.33 -12.20 7.78
C GLU A 59 20.47 -10.70 7.45
N VAL A 60 19.38 -10.02 7.07
CA VAL A 60 19.38 -8.59 6.62
C VAL A 60 18.53 -7.67 7.49
N GLY A 61 17.81 -8.22 8.47
CA GLY A 61 16.94 -7.44 9.35
C GLY A 61 15.65 -6.92 8.68
N ASP A 62 14.98 -5.95 9.33
CA ASP A 62 13.64 -5.50 8.95
C ASP A 62 13.54 -4.74 7.62
N GLY A 63 14.65 -4.31 7.06
CA GLY A 63 14.68 -3.59 5.77
C GLY A 63 14.04 -4.36 4.62
N VAL A 64 14.07 -5.69 4.65
CA VAL A 64 13.46 -6.55 3.64
C VAL A 64 11.94 -6.34 3.53
N MET A 65 11.26 -6.09 4.65
CA MET A 65 9.80 -5.85 4.66
C MET A 65 9.42 -4.59 3.86
N LYS A 66 10.24 -3.54 3.92
CA LYS A 66 10.02 -2.33 3.10
C LYS A 66 10.13 -2.64 1.61
N HIS A 67 11.08 -3.46 1.21
CA HIS A 67 11.22 -3.88 -0.20
C HIS A 67 10.08 -4.80 -0.65
N ALA A 68 9.59 -5.68 0.23
CA ALA A 68 8.40 -6.49 -0.04
C ALA A 68 7.13 -5.62 -0.15
N ALA A 69 6.97 -4.63 0.73
CA ALA A 69 5.89 -3.65 0.65
C ALA A 69 5.92 -2.85 -0.65
N LYS A 70 7.12 -2.38 -1.05
CA LYS A 70 7.31 -1.66 -2.31
C LYS A 70 6.97 -2.53 -3.53
N TYR A 71 7.39 -3.79 -3.54
CA TYR A 71 7.03 -4.75 -4.58
C TYR A 71 5.51 -4.95 -4.65
N TYR A 72 4.89 -5.26 -3.51
CA TYR A 72 3.45 -5.44 -3.41
C TYR A 72 2.67 -4.22 -3.90
N ALA A 73 3.01 -3.03 -3.41
CA ALA A 73 2.30 -1.79 -3.71
C ALA A 73 2.33 -1.43 -5.19
N ASN A 74 3.45 -1.67 -5.87
CA ASN A 74 3.66 -1.24 -7.24
C ASN A 74 3.28 -2.29 -8.30
N ILE A 75 3.03 -3.55 -7.91
CA ILE A 75 2.74 -4.65 -8.84
C ILE A 75 1.46 -5.39 -8.47
N LEU A 76 1.31 -5.74 -7.19
CA LEU A 76 0.27 -6.67 -6.74
C LEU A 76 -1.00 -5.99 -6.21
N TRP A 77 -0.95 -4.71 -5.84
CA TRP A 77 -2.09 -4.03 -5.20
C TRP A 77 -3.40 -4.12 -6.00
N PRO A 78 -3.42 -3.97 -7.34
CA PRO A 78 -4.65 -4.16 -8.11
C PRO A 78 -5.26 -5.57 -7.99
N LEU A 79 -4.44 -6.56 -7.62
CA LEU A 79 -4.81 -7.97 -7.52
C LEU A 79 -5.20 -8.38 -6.09
N ALA A 80 -5.32 -7.44 -5.17
CA ALA A 80 -5.64 -7.69 -3.76
C ALA A 80 -6.82 -8.68 -3.53
N PRO A 81 -7.96 -8.62 -4.27
CA PRO A 81 -9.03 -9.59 -4.10
C PRO A 81 -8.63 -11.03 -4.45
N LEU A 82 -7.76 -11.20 -5.48
CA LEU A 82 -7.26 -12.51 -5.89
C LEU A 82 -6.28 -13.06 -4.85
N ILE A 83 -5.44 -12.18 -4.28
CA ILE A 83 -4.49 -12.54 -3.22
C ILE A 83 -5.24 -13.06 -2.00
N LEU A 84 -6.26 -12.35 -1.50
CA LEU A 84 -7.05 -12.79 -0.36
C LEU A 84 -7.72 -14.15 -0.62
N LYS A 85 -8.29 -14.34 -1.81
CA LYS A 85 -8.88 -15.63 -2.19
C LYS A 85 -7.84 -16.75 -2.21
N LYS A 86 -6.64 -16.50 -2.73
CA LYS A 86 -5.58 -17.51 -2.83
C LYS A 86 -4.98 -17.85 -1.46
N VAL A 87 -4.80 -16.85 -0.58
CA VAL A 87 -4.36 -17.10 0.80
C VAL A 87 -5.39 -17.96 1.54
N ASP A 88 -6.69 -17.67 1.43
CA ASP A 88 -7.76 -18.47 2.03
C ASP A 88 -7.76 -19.92 1.50
N GLU A 89 -7.54 -20.11 0.20
CA GLU A 89 -7.43 -21.45 -0.40
C GLU A 89 -6.24 -22.23 0.19
N VAL A 90 -5.06 -21.64 0.26
CA VAL A 90 -3.84 -22.27 0.82
C VAL A 90 -4.03 -22.59 2.32
N VAL A 91 -4.64 -21.69 3.08
CA VAL A 91 -4.97 -21.92 4.49
C VAL A 91 -5.91 -23.11 4.65
N LYS A 92 -6.94 -23.22 3.81
CA LYS A 92 -7.90 -24.36 3.84
C LYS A 92 -7.27 -25.70 3.45
N MET A 93 -6.18 -25.68 2.70
CA MET A 93 -5.43 -26.92 2.42
C MET A 93 -4.71 -27.46 3.66
N GLY A 94 -4.56 -26.69 4.73
CA GLY A 94 -3.96 -27.10 5.99
C GLY A 94 -2.48 -27.53 5.86
N ILE A 95 -1.76 -27.00 4.87
CA ILE A 95 -0.35 -27.35 4.65
C ILE A 95 0.53 -26.47 5.56
N PRO A 96 1.44 -27.07 6.36
CA PRO A 96 2.40 -26.30 7.13
C PRO A 96 3.43 -25.65 6.20
N ILE A 97 3.83 -24.40 6.51
CA ILE A 97 4.81 -23.64 5.73
C ILE A 97 5.89 -23.12 6.69
N ASP A 98 7.05 -23.78 6.67
CA ASP A 98 8.22 -23.39 7.45
C ASP A 98 9.15 -22.45 6.67
N MET A 99 9.04 -22.46 5.33
CA MET A 99 9.88 -21.66 4.47
C MET A 99 9.14 -21.21 3.20
N ILE A 100 9.41 -19.99 2.74
CA ILE A 100 8.91 -19.47 1.46
C ILE A 100 10.10 -19.05 0.61
N GLY A 101 10.26 -19.69 -0.55
CA GLY A 101 11.30 -19.40 -1.53
C GLY A 101 10.73 -18.73 -2.79
N PRO A 102 10.61 -17.39 -2.83
CA PRO A 102 10.15 -16.69 -4.02
C PRO A 102 11.17 -16.76 -5.15
N SER A 103 10.75 -16.51 -6.39
CA SER A 103 11.62 -16.53 -7.57
C SER A 103 12.65 -15.40 -7.60
N HIS A 104 12.48 -14.36 -6.81
CA HIS A 104 13.41 -13.24 -6.66
C HIS A 104 13.40 -12.64 -5.25
N GLY A 105 14.54 -12.08 -4.84
CA GLY A 105 14.78 -11.57 -3.49
C GLY A 105 15.20 -12.64 -2.51
N LEU A 106 14.87 -12.47 -1.25
CA LEU A 106 15.30 -13.33 -0.14
C LEU A 106 14.25 -14.40 0.20
N VAL A 107 14.74 -15.52 0.70
CA VAL A 107 13.92 -16.62 1.22
C VAL A 107 13.47 -16.29 2.65
N TRP A 108 12.20 -16.48 2.94
CA TRP A 108 11.61 -16.34 4.27
C TRP A 108 11.71 -17.69 5.01
N ARG A 109 12.48 -17.74 6.11
CA ARG A 109 12.66 -18.97 6.90
C ARG A 109 12.43 -18.81 8.38
N LYS A 110 12.67 -17.62 8.95
CA LYS A 110 12.52 -17.39 10.39
C LYS A 110 11.06 -17.18 10.78
N ASP A 111 10.34 -16.39 10.02
CA ASP A 111 8.92 -16.10 10.25
C ASP A 111 8.18 -15.87 8.93
N PRO A 112 7.93 -16.94 8.13
CA PRO A 112 7.17 -16.81 6.89
C PRO A 112 5.72 -16.34 7.12
N GLY A 113 5.15 -16.54 8.32
CA GLY A 113 3.85 -16.04 8.68
C GLY A 113 3.77 -14.51 8.67
N ARG A 114 4.89 -13.82 8.96
CA ARG A 114 4.96 -12.34 8.93
C ARG A 114 4.66 -11.77 7.54
N ILE A 115 5.26 -12.32 6.50
CA ILE A 115 5.03 -11.80 5.14
C ILE A 115 3.65 -12.20 4.62
N ILE A 116 3.14 -13.38 4.97
CA ILE A 116 1.78 -13.79 4.62
C ILE A 116 0.77 -12.85 5.26
N GLN A 117 0.93 -12.54 6.57
CA GLN A 117 0.06 -11.60 7.26
C GLN A 117 0.14 -10.19 6.66
N ALA A 118 1.32 -9.72 6.30
CA ALA A 118 1.50 -8.43 5.64
C ALA A 118 0.73 -8.36 4.31
N TYR A 119 0.79 -9.40 3.48
CA TYR A 119 0.01 -9.48 2.24
C TYR A 119 -1.51 -9.44 2.49
N VAL A 120 -1.98 -10.11 3.54
CA VAL A 120 -3.39 -10.05 3.95
C VAL A 120 -3.77 -8.63 4.37
N ASP A 121 -2.97 -8.01 5.25
CA ASP A 121 -3.22 -6.67 5.78
C ASP A 121 -3.21 -5.61 4.66
N TRP A 122 -2.23 -5.65 3.76
CA TRP A 122 -2.17 -4.76 2.60
C TRP A 122 -3.34 -4.97 1.64
N SER A 123 -3.72 -6.24 1.39
CA SER A 123 -4.86 -6.58 0.52
C SER A 123 -6.20 -6.12 1.09
N GLN A 124 -6.32 -6.09 2.41
CA GLN A 124 -7.49 -5.60 3.12
C GLN A 124 -7.50 -4.07 3.26
N GLY A 125 -6.40 -3.40 2.90
CA GLY A 125 -6.26 -1.96 3.06
C GLY A 125 -6.10 -1.50 4.51
N LYS A 126 -5.62 -2.39 5.40
CA LYS A 126 -5.32 -1.99 6.78
C LYS A 126 -4.27 -0.89 6.79
N ALA A 127 -4.61 0.22 7.42
CA ALA A 127 -3.73 1.37 7.54
C ALA A 127 -3.91 2.03 8.90
N GLY A 128 -2.82 2.58 9.43
CA GLY A 128 -2.84 3.43 10.61
C GLY A 128 -3.43 4.81 10.33
N ASN A 129 -3.40 5.70 11.33
CA ASN A 129 -3.79 7.10 11.15
C ASN A 129 -2.67 7.93 10.49
N LYS A 130 -1.86 7.30 9.62
CA LYS A 130 -0.83 7.97 8.84
C LYS A 130 -1.45 8.78 7.69
N ILE A 131 -0.92 9.98 7.48
CA ILE A 131 -1.37 10.89 6.41
C ILE A 131 -0.18 11.30 5.57
N LEU A 132 -0.30 11.23 4.25
CA LEU A 132 0.70 11.72 3.32
C LEU A 132 0.27 13.04 2.72
N VAL A 133 1.14 14.04 2.72
CA VAL A 133 1.00 15.30 2.01
C VAL A 133 1.90 15.23 0.78
N ILE A 134 1.31 14.92 -0.37
CA ILE A 134 1.99 14.73 -1.65
C ILE A 134 1.77 15.97 -2.49
N TYR A 135 2.83 16.63 -2.91
CA TYR A 135 2.70 17.90 -3.61
C TYR A 135 3.80 18.13 -4.64
N ASP A 136 3.53 19.06 -5.54
CA ASP A 136 4.56 19.78 -6.28
C ASP A 136 4.33 21.30 -6.18
N THR A 137 5.32 22.05 -6.52
CA THR A 137 5.30 23.54 -6.47
C THR A 137 6.09 24.12 -7.61
N MET A 138 5.69 25.28 -8.09
CA MET A 138 6.43 26.01 -9.14
C MET A 138 7.28 27.13 -8.54
N TRP A 139 6.69 27.96 -7.66
CA TRP A 139 7.30 29.14 -7.06
C TRP A 139 7.26 29.14 -5.52
N GLY A 140 7.01 27.99 -4.89
CA GLY A 140 7.01 27.86 -3.44
C GLY A 140 5.64 28.05 -2.76
N SER A 141 4.63 28.62 -3.41
CA SER A 141 3.32 28.86 -2.77
C SER A 141 2.63 27.58 -2.31
N THR A 142 2.54 26.57 -3.19
CA THR A 142 1.95 25.26 -2.82
C THR A 142 2.77 24.56 -1.73
N GLU A 143 4.11 24.71 -1.74
CA GLU A 143 4.99 24.17 -0.71
C GLU A 143 4.72 24.82 0.67
N SER A 144 4.56 26.14 0.72
CA SER A 144 4.26 26.85 1.96
C SER A 144 2.94 26.38 2.56
N VAL A 145 1.90 26.21 1.73
CA VAL A 145 0.62 25.61 2.13
C VAL A 145 0.79 24.18 2.62
N ALA A 146 1.55 23.34 1.90
CA ALA A 146 1.79 21.95 2.27
C ALA A 146 2.48 21.83 3.63
N LYS A 147 3.45 22.71 3.94
CA LYS A 147 4.12 22.78 5.24
C LYS A 147 3.18 23.20 6.36
N ALA A 148 2.35 24.19 6.13
CA ALA A 148 1.35 24.64 7.10
C ALA A 148 0.28 23.54 7.37
N ILE A 149 -0.18 22.86 6.33
CA ILE A 149 -1.06 21.69 6.49
C ILE A 149 -0.39 20.60 7.32
N LEU A 150 0.88 20.28 7.04
CA LEU A 150 1.64 19.28 7.80
C LEU A 150 1.72 19.65 9.29
N GLU A 151 1.95 20.93 9.63
CA GLU A 151 1.96 21.39 11.01
C GLU A 151 0.62 21.09 11.69
N GLY A 152 -0.50 21.40 11.05
CA GLY A 152 -1.84 21.09 11.58
C GLY A 152 -2.10 19.60 11.76
N LEU A 153 -1.58 18.74 10.88
CA LEU A 153 -1.65 17.29 11.02
C LEU A 153 -0.87 16.80 12.25
N ILE A 154 0.35 17.32 12.43
CA ILE A 154 1.23 16.94 13.56
C ILE A 154 0.62 17.38 14.89
N GLU A 155 0.02 18.55 14.96
CA GLU A 155 -0.64 19.05 16.20
C GLU A 155 -1.82 18.16 16.63
N GLU A 156 -2.46 17.42 15.72
CA GLU A 156 -3.51 16.43 16.04
C GLU A 156 -2.93 15.04 16.38
N GLY A 157 -1.62 14.89 16.45
CA GLY A 157 -0.93 13.67 16.90
C GLY A 157 -0.95 12.52 15.88
N VAL A 158 -1.20 12.80 14.60
CA VAL A 158 -1.12 11.78 13.55
C VAL A 158 0.30 11.68 12.98
N GLU A 159 0.71 10.48 12.56
CA GLU A 159 1.91 10.33 11.76
C GLU A 159 1.69 10.98 10.38
N ALA A 160 2.49 11.97 10.05
CA ALA A 160 2.36 12.67 8.77
C ALA A 160 3.70 12.80 8.04
N ARG A 161 3.68 12.67 6.72
CA ARG A 161 4.87 12.84 5.87
C ARG A 161 4.60 13.82 4.73
N LEU A 162 5.58 14.68 4.49
CA LEU A 162 5.61 15.64 3.39
C LEU A 162 6.43 15.05 2.23
N LEU A 163 5.83 14.86 1.07
CA LEU A 163 6.42 14.19 -0.08
C LEU A 163 6.34 15.08 -1.33
N HIS A 164 7.46 15.71 -1.66
CA HIS A 164 7.59 16.50 -2.88
C HIS A 164 7.85 15.58 -4.08
N LEU A 165 7.00 15.64 -5.11
CA LEU A 165 7.02 14.71 -6.25
C LEU A 165 8.35 14.67 -7.01
N ARG A 166 9.04 15.81 -7.14
CA ARG A 166 10.34 15.84 -7.83
C ARG A 166 11.51 15.34 -6.97
N SER A 167 11.32 15.19 -5.66
CA SER A 167 12.37 14.73 -4.74
C SER A 167 12.15 13.30 -4.25
N ASN A 168 10.99 12.70 -4.53
CA ASN A 168 10.64 11.35 -4.12
C ASN A 168 10.18 10.56 -5.34
N HIS A 169 10.76 9.38 -5.54
CA HIS A 169 10.33 8.53 -6.64
C HIS A 169 8.89 8.03 -6.40
N ARG A 170 8.05 8.07 -7.43
CA ARG A 170 6.63 7.70 -7.32
C ARG A 170 6.41 6.30 -6.70
N SER A 171 7.30 5.34 -6.97
CA SER A 171 7.19 3.99 -6.39
C SER A 171 7.42 3.95 -4.87
N ASP A 172 8.20 4.89 -4.32
CA ASP A 172 8.38 5.03 -2.87
C ASP A 172 7.15 5.68 -2.23
N ILE A 173 6.56 6.67 -2.91
CA ILE A 173 5.31 7.29 -2.47
C ILE A 173 4.17 6.25 -2.43
N ILE A 174 4.07 5.40 -3.44
CA ILE A 174 3.07 4.34 -3.51
C ILE A 174 3.28 3.29 -2.40
N GLU A 175 4.53 2.95 -2.08
CA GLU A 175 4.83 2.07 -0.94
C GLU A 175 4.34 2.68 0.37
N GLU A 176 4.64 3.95 0.64
CA GLU A 176 4.17 4.69 1.81
C GLU A 176 2.62 4.76 1.90
N MET A 177 1.93 4.75 0.77
CA MET A 177 0.46 4.77 0.72
C MET A 177 -0.16 3.49 1.25
N LEU A 178 0.54 2.34 1.31
CA LEU A 178 -0.01 1.12 1.91
C LEU A 178 -0.47 1.37 3.34
N GLU A 179 0.36 2.03 4.13
CA GLU A 179 0.14 2.28 5.55
C GLU A 179 -0.62 3.58 5.85
N ALA A 180 -0.79 4.44 4.85
CA ALA A 180 -1.49 5.71 5.02
C ALA A 180 -3.00 5.57 4.77
N LYS A 181 -3.82 6.20 5.62
CA LYS A 181 -5.27 6.25 5.50
C LYS A 181 -5.74 7.54 4.82
N GLY A 182 -5.03 8.64 5.06
CA GLY A 182 -5.29 9.95 4.46
C GLY A 182 -4.21 10.36 3.45
N ILE A 183 -4.64 10.92 2.32
CA ILE A 183 -3.76 11.41 1.27
C ILE A 183 -4.18 12.83 0.89
N LEU A 184 -3.32 13.80 1.14
CA LEU A 184 -3.50 15.18 0.70
C LEU A 184 -2.69 15.43 -0.56
N LEU A 185 -3.34 15.89 -1.62
CA LEU A 185 -2.71 16.15 -2.92
C LEU A 185 -2.67 17.65 -3.17
N GLY A 186 -1.47 18.17 -3.43
CA GLY A 186 -1.22 19.59 -3.65
C GLY A 186 -0.58 19.92 -4.99
N SER A 187 -1.16 20.84 -5.74
CA SER A 187 -0.65 21.24 -7.05
C SER A 187 -0.82 22.74 -7.30
N PRO A 188 0.20 23.42 -7.87
CA PRO A 188 -0.03 24.71 -8.48
C PRO A 188 -0.84 24.54 -9.77
N THR A 189 -1.56 25.60 -10.17
CA THR A 189 -2.24 25.63 -11.47
C THR A 189 -1.25 26.08 -12.56
N LEU A 190 -1.10 25.24 -13.58
CA LEU A 190 -0.36 25.54 -14.80
C LEU A 190 -1.27 25.32 -16.01
N ASN A 191 -1.36 26.31 -16.91
CA ASN A 191 -2.19 26.22 -18.12
C ASN A 191 -3.65 25.77 -17.84
N ASN A 192 -4.26 26.32 -16.79
CA ASN A 192 -5.61 25.99 -16.29
C ASN A 192 -5.80 24.56 -15.79
N GLY A 193 -4.74 23.79 -15.58
CA GLY A 193 -4.77 22.41 -15.10
C GLY A 193 -3.79 22.15 -13.94
N MET A 194 -3.71 20.91 -13.52
CA MET A 194 -2.72 20.49 -12.53
C MET A 194 -1.30 20.48 -13.10
N PHE A 195 -0.31 20.55 -12.22
CA PHE A 195 1.09 20.52 -12.63
C PHE A 195 1.44 19.13 -13.25
N PRO A 196 2.28 19.05 -14.29
CA PRO A 196 2.54 17.81 -15.03
C PRO A 196 3.00 16.64 -14.17
N THR A 197 3.82 16.88 -13.16
CA THR A 197 4.28 15.84 -12.22
C THR A 197 3.14 15.26 -11.37
N MET A 198 2.15 16.07 -11.02
CA MET A 198 0.93 15.59 -10.35
C MET A 198 0.09 14.74 -11.31
N GLY A 199 -0.02 15.12 -12.57
CA GLY A 199 -0.68 14.33 -13.61
C GLY A 199 0.00 12.96 -13.83
N ASP A 200 1.33 12.93 -13.89
CA ASP A 200 2.11 11.69 -13.94
C ASP A 200 1.83 10.80 -12.73
N PHE A 201 1.91 11.36 -11.51
CA PHE A 201 1.65 10.63 -10.28
C PHE A 201 0.23 10.06 -10.23
N LEU A 202 -0.79 10.85 -10.52
CA LEU A 202 -2.19 10.41 -10.53
C LEU A 202 -2.43 9.32 -11.59
N THR A 203 -1.83 9.44 -12.76
CA THR A 203 -1.93 8.42 -13.82
C THR A 203 -1.34 7.09 -13.34
N TYR A 204 -0.21 7.12 -12.65
CA TYR A 204 0.42 5.92 -12.09
C TYR A 204 -0.41 5.32 -10.94
N MET A 205 -0.78 6.17 -9.96
CA MET A 205 -1.51 5.77 -8.76
C MET A 205 -2.85 5.11 -9.07
N LYS A 206 -3.65 5.71 -9.96
CA LYS A 206 -4.99 5.18 -10.29
C LYS A 206 -4.94 3.78 -10.91
N GLY A 207 -3.90 3.46 -11.67
CA GLY A 207 -3.69 2.12 -12.22
C GLY A 207 -3.47 1.06 -11.14
N LEU A 208 -2.94 1.45 -9.97
CA LEU A 208 -2.70 0.59 -8.82
C LEU A 208 -3.91 0.43 -7.90
N ARG A 209 -4.97 1.22 -8.10
CA ARG A 209 -6.26 1.12 -7.40
C ARG A 209 -6.16 1.07 -5.87
N PRO A 210 -5.46 2.03 -5.22
CA PRO A 210 -5.33 2.04 -3.77
C PRO A 210 -6.71 2.03 -3.10
N LYS A 211 -6.87 1.13 -2.11
CA LYS A 211 -8.14 0.95 -1.40
C LYS A 211 -8.12 1.63 -0.03
N GLU A 212 -9.31 1.94 0.48
CA GLU A 212 -9.51 2.45 1.84
C GLU A 212 -8.71 3.73 2.13
N LYS A 213 -8.55 4.61 1.13
CA LYS A 213 -7.88 5.91 1.25
C LYS A 213 -8.90 7.06 1.14
N VAL A 214 -8.70 8.10 1.95
CA VAL A 214 -9.44 9.37 1.86
C VAL A 214 -8.51 10.42 1.26
N PHE A 215 -8.95 11.04 0.18
CA PHE A 215 -8.17 12.07 -0.51
C PHE A 215 -8.67 13.45 -0.13
N GLY A 216 -7.77 14.39 0.17
CA GLY A 216 -8.05 15.81 0.30
C GLY A 216 -7.21 16.59 -0.71
N LEU A 217 -7.68 17.78 -1.11
CA LEU A 217 -7.09 18.55 -2.20
C LEU A 217 -6.75 19.96 -1.74
N PHE A 218 -5.57 20.43 -2.14
CA PHE A 218 -5.14 21.81 -1.96
C PHE A 218 -4.33 22.29 -3.17
N GLY A 219 -4.12 23.58 -3.29
CA GLY A 219 -3.32 24.10 -4.40
C GLY A 219 -3.20 25.59 -4.45
N SER A 220 -2.30 26.07 -5.30
CA SER A 220 -2.12 27.50 -5.55
C SER A 220 -2.39 27.88 -7.00
N HIS A 221 -2.77 29.12 -7.23
CA HIS A 221 -3.01 29.65 -8.56
C HIS A 221 -2.75 31.16 -8.60
N GLY A 222 -2.55 31.68 -9.81
CA GLY A 222 -2.43 33.11 -10.05
C GLY A 222 -3.79 33.72 -10.46
N TRP A 223 -4.14 33.60 -11.73
CA TRP A 223 -5.34 34.23 -12.30
C TRP A 223 -6.61 33.45 -12.05
N GLY A 224 -6.64 32.21 -12.51
CA GLY A 224 -7.74 31.27 -12.35
C GLY A 224 -7.25 29.94 -11.83
N GLY A 225 -8.01 29.31 -10.95
CA GLY A 225 -7.76 27.97 -10.47
C GLY A 225 -8.17 26.92 -11.50
N GLY A 226 -7.51 25.75 -11.47
CA GLY A 226 -7.83 24.63 -12.36
C GLY A 226 -7.27 23.33 -11.81
N ALA A 227 -6.14 23.37 -11.12
CA ALA A 227 -5.46 22.20 -10.62
C ALA A 227 -6.33 21.34 -9.69
N ILE A 228 -6.96 21.94 -8.68
CA ILE A 228 -7.83 21.21 -7.73
C ILE A 228 -9.00 20.55 -8.46
N LYS A 229 -9.65 21.28 -9.37
CA LYS A 229 -10.78 20.78 -10.16
C LYS A 229 -10.37 19.57 -11.01
N GLU A 230 -9.19 19.63 -11.63
CA GLU A 230 -8.69 18.55 -12.47
C GLU A 230 -8.27 17.33 -11.64
N MET A 231 -7.57 17.53 -10.50
CA MET A 231 -7.26 16.48 -9.55
C MET A 231 -8.53 15.78 -9.04
N ARG A 232 -9.55 16.57 -8.63
CA ARG A 232 -10.85 16.03 -8.19
C ARG A 232 -11.48 15.17 -9.28
N ARG A 233 -11.56 15.66 -10.50
CA ARG A 233 -12.12 14.90 -11.64
C ARG A 233 -11.38 13.59 -11.87
N ALA A 234 -10.05 13.59 -11.78
CA ALA A 234 -9.23 12.38 -11.96
C ALA A 234 -9.51 11.33 -10.85
N LEU A 235 -9.74 11.76 -9.62
CA LEU A 235 -10.06 10.87 -8.50
C LEU A 235 -11.53 10.38 -8.58
N GLU A 236 -12.48 11.21 -8.96
CA GLU A 236 -13.90 10.86 -9.11
C GLU A 236 -14.11 9.80 -10.20
N GLN A 237 -13.34 9.85 -11.29
CA GLN A 237 -13.39 8.85 -12.37
C GLN A 237 -13.08 7.44 -11.86
N GLU A 238 -12.21 7.33 -10.85
CA GLU A 238 -11.82 6.06 -10.23
C GLU A 238 -12.64 5.75 -8.96
N LYS A 239 -13.64 6.58 -8.64
CA LYS A 239 -14.52 6.44 -7.46
C LYS A 239 -13.79 6.43 -6.13
N PHE A 240 -12.69 7.16 -6.01
CA PHE A 240 -12.01 7.36 -4.74
C PHE A 240 -12.84 8.20 -3.77
N GLU A 241 -12.71 7.95 -2.48
CA GLU A 241 -13.32 8.79 -1.44
C GLU A 241 -12.56 10.11 -1.36
N ILE A 242 -13.23 11.22 -1.64
CA ILE A 242 -12.67 12.57 -1.62
C ILE A 242 -13.32 13.35 -0.49
N TRP A 243 -12.51 13.99 0.33
CA TRP A 243 -13.00 14.91 1.33
C TRP A 243 -13.68 16.11 0.65
N GLU A 244 -14.79 16.56 1.23
CA GLU A 244 -15.61 17.64 0.66
C GLU A 244 -14.92 19.02 0.70
N LYS A 245 -13.97 19.23 1.64
CA LYS A 245 -13.23 20.48 1.75
C LYS A 245 -12.01 20.50 0.84
N GLU A 246 -11.75 21.69 0.29
CA GLU A 246 -10.59 21.99 -0.54
C GLU A 246 -9.89 23.24 0.00
N PHE A 247 -8.59 23.37 -0.24
CA PHE A 247 -7.82 24.52 0.18
C PHE A 247 -7.11 25.21 -1.00
N PRO A 248 -7.77 26.11 -1.73
CA PRO A 248 -7.15 26.94 -2.76
C PRO A 248 -6.48 28.16 -2.13
N VAL A 249 -5.32 28.58 -2.67
CA VAL A 249 -4.67 29.85 -2.36
C VAL A 249 -4.36 30.60 -3.64
N GLN A 250 -4.61 31.91 -3.64
CA GLN A 250 -4.27 32.77 -4.76
C GLN A 250 -2.91 33.48 -4.52
N PHE A 251 -1.98 33.36 -5.46
CA PHE A 251 -0.64 33.89 -5.40
C PHE A 251 0.20 33.32 -4.25
N VAL A 252 0.85 34.16 -3.46
CA VAL A 252 1.65 33.77 -2.29
C VAL A 252 0.76 33.81 -1.06
N PRO A 253 0.66 32.74 -0.28
CA PRO A 253 -0.18 32.73 0.91
C PRO A 253 0.28 33.76 1.93
N ASP A 254 -0.64 34.53 2.47
CA ASP A 254 -0.40 35.43 3.57
C ASP A 254 -0.42 34.68 4.93
N PRO A 255 -0.05 35.36 6.05
CA PRO A 255 -0.04 34.70 7.36
C PRO A 255 -1.41 34.18 7.83
N GLU A 256 -2.52 34.79 7.46
CA GLU A 256 -3.86 34.33 7.83
C GLU A 256 -4.28 33.11 6.99
N GLU A 257 -3.93 33.09 5.71
CA GLU A 257 -4.11 31.92 4.85
C GLU A 257 -3.28 30.73 5.33
N LEU A 258 -2.03 30.95 5.82
CA LEU A 258 -1.21 29.89 6.41
C LEU A 258 -1.82 29.36 7.72
N LYS A 259 -2.37 30.21 8.59
CA LYS A 259 -3.13 29.77 9.77
C LYS A 259 -4.36 28.94 9.37
N SER A 260 -5.05 29.33 8.32
CA SER A 260 -6.19 28.59 7.78
C SER A 260 -5.76 27.24 7.19
N ALA A 261 -4.56 27.16 6.61
CA ALA A 261 -3.98 25.89 6.13
C ALA A 261 -3.63 24.94 7.29
N ILE A 262 -3.11 25.46 8.42
CA ILE A 262 -2.91 24.66 9.65
C ILE A 262 -4.27 24.12 10.12
N GLN A 263 -5.29 24.97 10.19
CA GLN A 263 -6.63 24.53 10.59
C GLN A 263 -7.22 23.48 9.64
N PHE A 264 -7.04 23.61 8.33
CA PHE A 264 -7.42 22.61 7.33
C PHE A 264 -6.73 21.25 7.58
N GLY A 265 -5.43 21.27 7.93
CA GLY A 265 -4.68 20.08 8.32
C GLY A 265 -5.28 19.39 9.55
N LYS A 266 -5.60 20.15 10.61
CA LYS A 266 -6.26 19.63 11.81
C LYS A 266 -7.58 18.95 11.50
N GLU A 267 -8.43 19.60 10.73
CA GLU A 267 -9.75 19.07 10.36
C GLU A 267 -9.64 17.79 9.55
N PHE A 268 -8.67 17.72 8.63
CA PHE A 268 -8.43 16.48 7.88
C PHE A 268 -7.94 15.36 8.79
N ALA A 269 -7.02 15.63 9.72
CA ALA A 269 -6.57 14.65 10.71
C ALA A 269 -7.74 14.10 11.52
N GLN A 270 -8.61 14.98 12.03
CA GLN A 270 -9.81 14.59 12.78
C GLN A 270 -10.78 13.73 11.97
N LYS A 271 -10.94 14.03 10.67
CA LYS A 271 -11.71 13.19 9.74
C LYS A 271 -11.12 11.78 9.66
N ILE A 272 -9.79 11.68 9.52
CA ILE A 272 -9.08 10.39 9.40
C ILE A 272 -9.15 9.58 10.70
N ILE A 273 -8.96 10.21 11.86
CA ILE A 273 -9.02 9.57 13.18
C ILE A 273 -10.43 9.01 13.44
N LYS A 274 -11.48 9.77 13.13
CA LYS A 274 -12.88 9.35 13.34
C LYS A 274 -13.37 8.28 12.38
N ARG A 275 -12.70 8.07 11.25
CA ARG A 275 -13.08 7.05 10.27
C ARG A 275 -12.79 5.66 10.82
N LYS A 276 -13.84 4.91 11.14
CA LYS A 276 -13.72 3.50 11.52
C LYS A 276 -13.20 2.69 10.34
N HIS A 277 -12.27 1.78 10.59
CA HIS A 277 -11.97 0.74 9.60
C HIS A 277 -13.21 -0.14 9.40
N PRO A 278 -13.51 -0.60 8.17
CA PRO A 278 -14.43 -1.69 8.01
C PRO A 278 -14.00 -2.84 8.93
N GLN A 279 -14.96 -3.49 9.60
CA GLN A 279 -14.64 -4.69 10.39
C GLN A 279 -14.09 -5.74 9.43
N ILE A 280 -12.80 -6.02 9.53
CA ILE A 280 -12.09 -6.93 8.67
C ILE A 280 -12.04 -8.26 9.41
N GLU A 281 -12.64 -9.31 8.82
CA GLU A 281 -12.49 -10.67 9.32
C GLU A 281 -11.01 -11.03 9.39
N ARG A 282 -10.52 -11.39 10.57
CA ARG A 282 -9.17 -11.91 10.74
C ARG A 282 -9.11 -13.27 10.01
N VAL A 283 -8.29 -13.35 8.98
CA VAL A 283 -7.86 -14.66 8.48
C VAL A 283 -6.98 -15.26 9.57
N VAL A 284 -7.46 -16.34 10.19
CA VAL A 284 -6.76 -17.00 11.30
C VAL A 284 -5.61 -17.82 10.70
N LEU A 285 -4.42 -17.22 10.67
CA LEU A 285 -3.17 -17.86 10.21
C LEU A 285 -2.65 -18.92 11.21
N GLY A 286 -3.32 -19.13 12.34
CA GLY A 286 -2.94 -20.12 13.36
C GLY A 286 -2.85 -21.56 12.86
N GLN A 287 -3.42 -21.87 11.70
CA GLN A 287 -3.33 -23.19 11.08
C GLN A 287 -2.06 -23.40 10.24
N LEU A 288 -1.33 -22.34 9.89
CA LEU A 288 -0.07 -22.43 9.15
C LEU A 288 1.14 -22.66 10.08
N ARG A 289 0.96 -22.52 11.38
CA ARG A 289 1.90 -22.92 12.41
C ARG A 289 1.26 -24.09 13.18
N ASN A 290 2.04 -25.10 13.52
CA ASN A 290 1.61 -26.19 14.42
C ASN A 290 1.29 -25.69 15.87
N GLU A 291 0.83 -24.46 16.02
CA GLU A 291 0.40 -23.89 17.29
C GLU A 291 -1.12 -24.16 17.48
N PRO A 292 -1.55 -24.55 18.67
CA PRO A 292 -2.98 -24.74 18.93
C PRO A 292 -3.73 -23.43 18.70
N PRO A 293 -4.99 -23.46 18.22
CA PRO A 293 -5.74 -22.25 17.93
C PRO A 293 -5.89 -21.40 19.20
N VAL A 294 -5.38 -20.17 19.15
CA VAL A 294 -5.64 -19.17 20.20
C VAL A 294 -7.09 -18.73 20.04
N VAL A 295 -7.98 -19.29 20.84
CA VAL A 295 -9.37 -18.85 20.94
C VAL A 295 -9.36 -17.57 21.78
N GLU A 296 -9.30 -16.41 21.16
CA GLU A 296 -9.65 -15.16 21.84
C GLU A 296 -11.19 -15.11 21.97
N VAL A 297 -11.67 -15.38 23.18
CA VAL A 297 -13.07 -15.16 23.57
C VAL A 297 -13.26 -13.65 23.69
N ILE A 298 -13.96 -13.05 22.74
CA ILE A 298 -14.44 -11.67 22.87
C ILE A 298 -15.72 -11.73 23.69
N PHE A 299 -15.68 -11.22 24.91
CA PHE A 299 -16.89 -10.92 25.69
C PHE A 299 -17.58 -9.68 25.12
N PRO A 300 -18.93 -9.62 25.21
CA PRO A 300 -19.77 -8.62 24.58
C PRO A 300 -19.59 -7.20 25.13
#